data_93308219f292e0dcc3e9366b718a3e17
#
_entry.id   93308219f292e0dcc3e9366b718a3e17
#
_cell.length_a   1.000
_cell.length_b   1.000
_cell.length_c   1.000
_cell.angle_alpha   90.00
_cell.angle_beta   90.00
_cell.angle_gamma   90.00
#
_symmetry.space_group_name_H-M   'P 1'
#
loop_
_entity.id
_entity.type
_entity.pdbx_description
1 polymer ?
#
loop_
_entity_poly.entity_id
_entity_poly.type
_entity_poly.pdbx_seq_one_letter_code
_entity_poly.pdbx_strand_id
1 'polypeptide(L)'
;MEVILKEDVAKLGSRGDVVKVAEGYGRNYLLPRKLAIQANEGNKAVIVQMKAASVRRSAKEKTQAEELAKQFEGVSVSFTRRTGEHDQLFGSVTSSDIGDALTKKGFNIDRRKIQLHEPLKTMGEFSVPVKLHKDVTAHLKVVIEKEAVAE
;
A
#
# COMPACT_ATOMS: atom_id res chain seq x y z
N MET A 1 6.79 -21.24 -27.56
CA MET A 1 7.94 -20.42 -27.13
C MET A 1 7.82 -20.12 -25.65
N GLU A 2 8.83 -20.42 -24.92
CA GLU A 2 8.88 -20.05 -23.50
C GLU A 2 9.62 -18.73 -23.33
N VAL A 3 9.05 -17.83 -22.57
CA VAL A 3 9.62 -16.53 -22.26
C VAL A 3 9.56 -16.28 -20.75
N ILE A 4 10.43 -15.42 -20.30
CA ILE A 4 10.52 -15.04 -18.91
C ILE A 4 10.13 -13.58 -18.78
N LEU A 5 9.13 -13.30 -17.93
CA LEU A 5 8.61 -11.96 -17.77
C LEU A 5 9.58 -11.08 -16.97
N LYS A 6 9.90 -9.92 -17.52
CA LYS A 6 10.70 -8.88 -16.85
C LYS A 6 9.84 -7.90 -16.05
N GLU A 7 8.57 -7.82 -16.42
CA GLU A 7 7.57 -6.97 -15.79
C GLU A 7 6.27 -7.74 -15.63
N ASP A 8 5.39 -7.27 -14.77
CA ASP A 8 4.07 -7.85 -14.61
C ASP A 8 3.24 -7.61 -15.86
N VAL A 9 2.78 -8.68 -16.49
CA VAL A 9 1.93 -8.61 -17.67
C VAL A 9 0.55 -9.16 -17.35
N ALA A 10 -0.46 -8.34 -17.52
CA ALA A 10 -1.85 -8.77 -17.33
C ALA A 10 -2.16 -9.99 -18.21
N LYS A 11 -2.80 -10.99 -17.66
CA LYS A 11 -3.16 -12.26 -18.29
C LYS A 11 -2.03 -13.27 -18.50
N LEU A 12 -0.78 -12.91 -18.25
CA LEU A 12 0.35 -13.83 -18.38
C LEU A 12 0.96 -14.24 -17.04
N GLY A 13 1.25 -13.28 -16.19
CA GLY A 13 1.86 -13.53 -14.90
C GLY A 13 2.68 -12.36 -14.39
N SER A 14 3.43 -12.61 -13.34
CA SER A 14 4.26 -11.63 -12.67
C SER A 14 5.72 -11.67 -13.12
N ARG A 15 6.44 -10.62 -12.78
CA ARG A 15 7.87 -10.51 -13.04
C ARG A 15 8.64 -11.74 -12.55
N GLY A 16 9.40 -12.34 -13.44
CA GLY A 16 10.21 -13.53 -13.16
C GLY A 16 9.51 -14.85 -13.43
N ASP A 17 8.25 -14.84 -13.87
CA ASP A 17 7.55 -16.05 -14.25
C ASP A 17 7.98 -16.54 -15.64
N VAL A 18 8.11 -17.86 -15.78
CA VAL A 18 8.34 -18.51 -17.06
C VAL A 18 6.98 -18.88 -17.63
N VAL A 19 6.61 -18.29 -18.74
CA VAL A 19 5.32 -18.54 -19.39
C VAL A 19 5.49 -19.03 -20.82
N LYS A 20 4.58 -19.88 -21.24
CA LYS A 20 4.55 -20.38 -22.61
C LYS A 20 3.58 -19.52 -23.43
N VAL A 21 4.10 -18.92 -24.50
CA VAL A 21 3.34 -18.04 -25.38
C VAL A 21 3.50 -18.47 -26.84
N ALA A 22 2.60 -18.01 -27.71
CA ALA A 22 2.75 -18.19 -29.13
C ALA A 22 4.01 -17.46 -29.66
N GLU A 23 4.71 -18.05 -30.61
CA GLU A 23 5.94 -17.44 -31.15
C GLU A 23 5.74 -16.05 -31.72
N GLY A 24 4.63 -15.80 -32.40
CA GLY A 24 4.30 -14.49 -32.94
C GLY A 24 4.08 -13.45 -31.83
N TYR A 25 3.40 -13.83 -30.81
CA TYR A 25 3.14 -12.95 -29.64
C TYR A 25 4.45 -12.60 -28.90
N GLY A 26 5.28 -13.59 -28.64
CA GLY A 26 6.56 -13.39 -27.99
C GLY A 26 7.49 -12.50 -28.79
N ARG A 27 7.69 -12.82 -30.09
CA ARG A 27 8.61 -12.09 -30.98
C ARG A 27 8.12 -10.70 -31.37
N ASN A 28 6.83 -10.50 -31.56
CA ASN A 28 6.28 -9.23 -32.08
C ASN A 28 5.83 -8.27 -30.98
N TYR A 29 5.52 -8.76 -29.80
CA TYR A 29 4.99 -7.94 -28.71
C TYR A 29 5.91 -7.92 -27.47
N LEU A 30 6.19 -9.08 -26.89
CA LEU A 30 6.91 -9.16 -25.62
C LEU A 30 8.39 -8.79 -25.74
N LEU A 31 9.10 -9.35 -26.70
CA LEU A 31 10.54 -9.11 -26.88
C LEU A 31 10.86 -7.68 -27.33
N PRO A 32 10.18 -7.11 -28.35
CA PRO A 32 10.45 -5.73 -28.79
C PRO A 32 10.17 -4.69 -27.72
N ARG A 33 9.19 -4.92 -26.88
CA ARG A 33 8.84 -4.02 -25.75
C ARG A 33 9.65 -4.27 -24.49
N LYS A 34 10.56 -5.25 -24.52
CA LYS A 34 11.39 -5.64 -23.39
C LYS A 34 10.60 -6.10 -22.15
N LEU A 35 9.36 -6.53 -22.35
CA LEU A 35 8.48 -7.04 -21.29
C LEU A 35 8.87 -8.46 -20.87
N ALA A 36 9.53 -9.21 -21.77
CA ALA A 36 10.01 -10.55 -21.52
C ALA A 36 11.32 -10.80 -22.24
N ILE A 37 12.02 -11.84 -21.83
CA ILE A 37 13.22 -12.37 -22.49
C ILE A 37 13.01 -13.84 -22.82
N GLN A 38 13.72 -14.31 -23.82
CA GLN A 38 13.66 -15.71 -24.21
C GLN A 38 14.18 -16.63 -23.09
N ALA A 39 13.43 -17.68 -22.77
CA ALA A 39 13.82 -18.64 -21.77
C ALA A 39 14.90 -19.58 -22.31
N ASN A 40 16.15 -19.29 -21.99
CA ASN A 40 17.29 -20.19 -22.19
C ASN A 40 17.97 -20.47 -20.83
N GLU A 41 18.90 -21.42 -20.81
CA GLU A 41 19.56 -21.83 -19.57
C GLU A 41 20.26 -20.68 -18.83
N GLY A 42 20.95 -19.79 -19.55
CA GLY A 42 21.59 -18.62 -18.95
C GLY A 42 20.59 -17.64 -18.35
N ASN A 43 19.49 -17.38 -19.05
CA ASN A 43 18.43 -16.50 -18.58
C ASN A 43 17.65 -17.11 -17.41
N LYS A 44 17.45 -18.42 -17.39
CA LYS A 44 16.81 -19.12 -16.25
C LYS A 44 17.61 -18.95 -14.97
N ALA A 45 18.93 -19.05 -15.02
CA ALA A 45 19.79 -18.82 -13.86
C ALA A 45 19.65 -17.39 -13.30
N VAL A 46 19.67 -16.38 -14.17
CA VAL A 46 19.46 -14.97 -13.79
C VAL A 46 18.11 -14.78 -13.11
N ILE A 47 17.08 -15.44 -13.60
CA ILE A 47 15.74 -15.32 -13.04
C ILE A 47 15.59 -16.00 -11.69
N VAL A 48 16.19 -17.15 -11.50
CA VAL A 48 16.23 -17.77 -10.16
C VAL A 48 16.84 -16.80 -9.15
N GLN A 49 17.91 -16.09 -9.52
CA GLN A 49 18.51 -15.06 -8.66
C GLN A 49 17.57 -13.86 -8.45
N MET A 50 16.90 -13.40 -9.50
CA MET A 50 15.95 -12.28 -9.41
C MET A 50 14.75 -12.63 -8.55
N LYS A 51 14.21 -13.86 -8.68
CA LYS A 51 13.12 -14.34 -7.81
C LYS A 51 13.56 -14.42 -6.35
N ALA A 52 14.74 -14.98 -6.09
CA ALA A 52 15.28 -15.05 -4.74
C ALA A 52 15.46 -13.65 -4.12
N ALA A 53 15.99 -12.70 -4.89
CA ALA A 53 16.13 -11.31 -4.45
C ALA A 53 14.77 -10.64 -4.20
N SER A 54 13.79 -10.88 -5.06
CA SER A 54 12.42 -10.36 -4.90
C SER A 54 11.75 -10.93 -3.64
N VAL A 55 11.88 -12.22 -3.40
CA VAL A 55 11.34 -12.87 -2.19
C VAL A 55 11.98 -12.29 -0.92
N ARG A 56 13.31 -12.12 -0.92
CA ARG A 56 14.02 -11.51 0.23
C ARG A 56 13.56 -10.08 0.48
N ARG A 57 13.42 -9.28 -0.57
CA ARG A 57 12.92 -7.90 -0.48
C ARG A 57 11.51 -7.85 0.08
N SER A 58 10.61 -8.68 -0.45
CA SER A 58 9.23 -8.77 0.02
C SER A 58 9.15 -9.20 1.48
N ALA A 59 9.95 -10.19 1.90
CA ALA A 59 10.01 -10.63 3.29
C ALA A 59 10.52 -9.49 4.21
N LYS A 60 11.52 -8.75 3.80
CA LYS A 60 12.06 -7.60 4.54
C LYS A 60 11.03 -6.48 4.67
N GLU A 61 10.37 -6.13 3.56
CA GLU A 61 9.29 -5.15 3.55
C GLU A 61 8.13 -5.55 4.46
N LYS A 62 7.76 -6.83 4.43
CA LYS A 62 6.73 -7.38 5.32
C LYS A 62 7.12 -7.24 6.79
N THR A 63 8.34 -7.62 7.16
CA THR A 63 8.84 -7.47 8.53
C THR A 63 8.82 -6.03 8.99
N GLN A 64 9.29 -5.10 8.16
CA GLN A 64 9.25 -3.67 8.45
C GLN A 64 7.81 -3.16 8.61
N ALA A 65 6.90 -3.63 7.77
CA ALA A 65 5.49 -3.28 7.86
C ALA A 65 4.84 -3.82 9.15
N GLU A 66 5.19 -5.03 9.57
CA GLU A 66 4.72 -5.61 10.84
C GLU A 66 5.23 -4.82 12.06
N GLU A 67 6.50 -4.40 12.03
CA GLU A 67 7.05 -3.53 13.09
C GLU A 67 6.34 -2.19 13.16
N LEU A 68 6.08 -1.57 12.01
CA LEU A 68 5.30 -0.35 11.92
C LEU A 68 3.87 -0.55 12.42
N ALA A 69 3.23 -1.66 12.06
CA ALA A 69 1.89 -1.99 12.53
C ALA A 69 1.82 -2.07 14.06
N LYS A 70 2.82 -2.68 14.69
CA LYS A 70 2.91 -2.72 16.16
C LYS A 70 3.07 -1.34 16.77
N GLN A 71 3.83 -0.46 16.13
CA GLN A 71 3.96 0.94 16.57
C GLN A 71 2.63 1.68 16.44
N PHE A 72 1.86 1.41 15.38
CA PHE A 72 0.54 2.03 15.19
C PHE A 72 -0.51 1.60 16.21
N GLU A 73 -0.46 0.39 16.70
CA GLU A 73 -1.38 -0.07 17.74
C GLU A 73 -1.30 0.78 19.02
N GLY A 74 -0.13 1.34 19.31
CA GLY A 74 0.08 2.24 20.44
C GLY A 74 -0.13 3.72 20.12
N VAL A 75 -0.41 4.09 18.90
CA VAL A 75 -0.54 5.49 18.46
C VAL A 75 -2.02 5.85 18.26
N SER A 76 -2.45 6.91 18.90
CA SER A 76 -3.74 7.52 18.65
C SER A 76 -3.57 8.92 18.06
N VAL A 77 -4.40 9.25 17.09
CA VAL A 77 -4.44 10.58 16.49
C VAL A 77 -5.71 11.27 16.94
N SER A 78 -5.57 12.45 17.52
CA SER A 78 -6.70 13.26 17.92
C SER A 78 -6.88 14.46 17.00
N PHE A 79 -8.11 14.73 16.63
CA PHE A 79 -8.49 15.91 15.88
C PHE A 79 -9.52 16.70 16.67
N THR A 80 -9.34 18.00 16.73
CA THR A 80 -10.33 18.93 17.26
C THR A 80 -11.03 19.62 16.10
N ARG A 81 -12.34 19.49 16.07
CA ARG A 81 -13.18 20.12 15.04
C ARG A 81 -14.41 20.77 15.67
N ARG A 82 -14.90 21.81 15.04
CA ARG A 82 -16.16 22.43 15.44
C ARG A 82 -17.32 21.47 15.14
N THR A 83 -18.23 21.38 16.07
CA THR A 83 -19.43 20.57 15.93
C THR A 83 -20.66 21.45 15.85
N GLY A 84 -21.60 21.05 15.00
CA GLY A 84 -22.93 21.63 14.96
C GLY A 84 -23.92 20.89 15.86
N GLU A 85 -25.20 21.02 15.55
CA GLU A 85 -26.25 20.25 16.19
C GLU A 85 -26.06 18.75 15.90
N HIS A 86 -26.47 17.91 16.84
CA HIS A 86 -26.37 16.45 16.74
C HIS A 86 -24.95 15.85 16.60
N ASP A 87 -23.95 16.51 17.19
CA ASP A 87 -22.55 16.04 17.17
C ASP A 87 -21.95 15.85 15.77
N GLN A 88 -22.52 16.49 14.78
CA GLN A 88 -21.97 16.52 13.42
C GLN A 88 -20.87 17.57 13.30
N LEU A 89 -19.78 17.21 12.63
CA LEU A 89 -18.68 18.13 12.38
C LEU A 89 -19.04 19.19 11.34
N PHE A 90 -18.60 20.42 11.55
CA PHE A 90 -18.53 21.43 10.48
C PHE A 90 -17.35 21.12 9.55
N GLY A 91 -17.52 20.20 8.66
CA GLY A 91 -16.46 19.70 7.81
C GLY A 91 -16.24 18.20 8.05
N SER A 92 -15.21 17.67 7.46
CA SER A 92 -14.90 16.24 7.53
C SER A 92 -13.42 16.02 7.80
N VAL A 93 -13.09 14.92 8.47
CA VAL A 93 -11.71 14.44 8.58
C VAL A 93 -11.45 13.46 7.44
N THR A 94 -10.51 13.80 6.60
CA THR A 94 -10.15 13.02 5.42
C THR A 94 -8.87 12.22 5.64
N SER A 95 -8.59 11.30 4.73
CA SER A 95 -7.33 10.55 4.73
C SER A 95 -6.09 11.46 4.64
N SER A 96 -6.22 12.61 4.00
CA SER A 96 -5.16 13.62 3.92
C SER A 96 -4.85 14.21 5.31
N ASP A 97 -5.88 14.56 6.06
CA ASP A 97 -5.72 15.10 7.43
C ASP A 97 -5.05 14.08 8.35
N ILE A 98 -5.45 12.82 8.24
CA ILE A 98 -4.84 11.71 9.00
C ILE A 98 -3.38 11.53 8.61
N GLY A 99 -3.07 11.56 7.32
CA GLY A 99 -1.70 11.48 6.81
C GLY A 99 -0.81 12.62 7.32
N ASP A 100 -1.31 13.85 7.30
CA ASP A 100 -0.60 15.02 7.82
C ASP A 100 -0.35 14.92 9.33
N ALA A 101 -1.32 14.45 10.08
CA ALA A 101 -1.19 14.24 11.52
C ALA A 101 -0.15 13.16 11.86
N LEU A 102 -0.11 12.08 11.08
CA LEU A 102 0.90 11.03 11.23
C LEU A 102 2.30 11.54 10.89
N THR A 103 2.42 12.35 9.85
CA THR A 103 3.70 12.99 9.48
C THR A 103 4.21 13.89 10.59
N LYS A 104 3.34 14.64 11.25
CA LYS A 104 3.70 15.46 12.43
C LYS A 104 4.18 14.62 13.62
N LYS A 105 3.69 13.39 13.75
CA LYS A 105 4.13 12.44 14.78
C LYS A 105 5.42 11.68 14.43
N GLY A 106 5.94 11.88 13.22
CA GLY A 106 7.16 11.23 12.74
C GLY A 106 6.92 9.98 11.88
N PHE A 107 5.68 9.67 11.55
CA PHE A 107 5.35 8.57 10.66
C PHE A 107 5.13 9.08 9.24
N ASN A 108 6.01 8.72 8.32
CA ASN A 108 5.87 9.10 6.92
C ASN A 108 5.04 8.05 6.18
N ILE A 109 3.74 8.29 6.09
CA ILE A 109 2.80 7.38 5.43
C ILE A 109 2.03 8.12 4.35
N ASP A 110 1.97 7.49 3.19
CA ASP A 110 1.18 8.00 2.08
C ASP A 110 -0.32 7.91 2.42
N ARG A 111 -1.05 9.00 2.19
CA ARG A 111 -2.51 9.05 2.32
C ARG A 111 -3.24 7.96 1.55
N ARG A 112 -2.64 7.45 0.46
CA ARG A 112 -3.20 6.35 -0.34
C ARG A 112 -3.24 5.02 0.39
N LYS A 113 -2.37 4.85 1.36
CA LYS A 113 -2.33 3.64 2.21
C LYS A 113 -3.40 3.66 3.30
N ILE A 114 -3.95 4.83 3.61
CA ILE A 114 -5.04 4.98 4.57
C ILE A 114 -6.35 4.66 3.86
N GLN A 115 -6.99 3.57 4.27
CA GLN A 115 -8.24 3.10 3.67
C GLN A 115 -9.42 3.73 4.39
N LEU A 116 -9.78 4.93 3.99
CA LEU A 116 -10.95 5.64 4.48
C LEU A 116 -12.00 5.69 3.36
N HIS A 117 -13.05 4.91 3.50
CA HIS A 117 -14.11 4.84 2.49
C HIS A 117 -14.96 6.10 2.48
N GLU A 118 -15.24 6.65 3.64
CA GLU A 118 -16.00 7.87 3.80
C GLU A 118 -15.28 8.83 4.76
N PRO A 119 -15.31 10.14 4.49
CA PRO A 119 -14.78 11.13 5.43
C PRO A 119 -15.52 11.04 6.76
N LEU A 120 -14.79 11.23 7.86
CA LEU A 120 -15.37 11.22 9.20
C LEU A 120 -16.08 12.55 9.45
N LYS A 121 -17.36 12.49 9.75
CA LYS A 121 -18.24 13.66 9.93
C LYS A 121 -18.82 13.78 11.34
N THR A 122 -18.59 12.79 12.18
CA THR A 122 -19.11 12.74 13.54
C THR A 122 -17.98 12.67 14.56
N MET A 123 -18.27 13.12 15.77
CA MET A 123 -17.33 12.96 16.90
C MET A 123 -17.26 11.50 17.36
N GLY A 124 -16.18 11.15 17.99
CA GLY A 124 -15.97 9.86 18.62
C GLY A 124 -14.64 9.21 18.29
N GLU A 125 -14.54 7.96 18.67
CA GLU A 125 -13.38 7.13 18.37
C GLU A 125 -13.65 6.28 17.14
N PHE A 126 -12.72 6.31 16.19
CA PHE A 126 -12.80 5.53 14.96
C PHE A 126 -11.52 4.73 14.77
N SER A 127 -11.66 3.53 14.25
CA SER A 127 -10.52 2.71 13.83
C SER A 127 -10.40 2.78 12.33
N VAL A 128 -9.29 3.33 11.86
CA VAL A 128 -9.01 3.48 10.43
C VAL A 128 -7.97 2.47 10.00
N PRO A 129 -8.28 1.57 9.05
CA PRO A 129 -7.30 0.63 8.56
C PRO A 129 -6.27 1.33 7.67
N VAL A 130 -5.00 1.08 7.94
CA VAL A 130 -3.87 1.57 7.15
C VAL A 130 -3.15 0.38 6.53
N LYS A 131 -3.18 0.30 5.22
CA LYS A 131 -2.52 -0.79 4.50
C LYS A 131 -1.03 -0.49 4.35
N LEU A 132 -0.19 -1.16 5.12
CA LEU A 132 1.26 -1.00 5.08
C LEU A 132 1.93 -1.91 4.06
N HIS A 133 1.39 -3.13 3.90
CA HIS A 133 1.87 -4.13 2.95
C HIS A 133 0.69 -4.94 2.43
N LYS A 134 0.89 -5.76 1.39
CA LYS A 134 -0.18 -6.63 0.85
C LYS A 134 -0.85 -7.49 1.92
N ASP A 135 -0.06 -7.99 2.87
CA ASP A 135 -0.50 -8.89 3.93
C ASP A 135 -0.58 -8.22 5.31
N VAL A 136 -0.18 -6.96 5.42
CA VAL A 136 -0.12 -6.23 6.70
C VAL A 136 -1.01 -5.00 6.64
N THR A 137 -2.01 -5.00 7.49
CA THR A 137 -2.91 -3.87 7.71
C THR A 137 -2.86 -3.47 9.17
N ALA A 138 -2.56 -2.22 9.45
CA ALA A 138 -2.60 -1.66 10.79
C ALA A 138 -3.91 -0.94 11.02
N HIS A 139 -4.37 -0.95 12.26
CA HIS A 139 -5.54 -0.19 12.68
C HIS A 139 -5.08 1.03 13.48
N LEU A 140 -5.37 2.21 12.95
CA LEU A 140 -5.06 3.48 13.60
C LEU A 140 -6.29 3.96 14.37
N LYS A 141 -6.08 4.26 15.64
CA LYS A 141 -7.13 4.87 16.45
C LYS A 141 -7.19 6.37 16.18
N VAL A 142 -8.33 6.83 15.70
CA VAL A 142 -8.60 8.23 15.45
C VAL A 142 -9.67 8.71 16.41
N VAL A 143 -9.35 9.73 17.20
CA VAL A 143 -10.27 10.36 18.14
C VAL A 143 -10.62 11.75 17.62
N ILE A 144 -11.88 12.04 17.48
CA ILE A 144 -12.38 13.35 17.08
C ILE A 144 -13.07 13.99 18.27
N GLU A 145 -12.53 15.10 18.73
CA GLU A 145 -13.02 15.86 19.86
C GLU A 145 -13.66 17.15 19.40
N LYS A 146 -14.60 17.62 20.19
CA LYS A 146 -15.21 18.93 20.00
C LYS A 146 -14.19 20.02 20.28
N GLU A 147 -14.07 20.97 19.35
CA GLU A 147 -13.27 22.16 19.61
C GLU A 147 -13.92 22.96 20.76
N ALA A 148 -13.14 23.20 21.79
CA ALA A 148 -13.58 24.10 22.87
C ALA A 148 -13.69 25.51 22.30
N VAL A 149 -14.90 26.03 22.26
CA VAL A 149 -15.13 27.44 21.93
C VAL A 149 -14.64 28.24 23.14
N ALA A 150 -13.51 28.92 22.96
CA ALA A 150 -13.07 29.91 23.92
C ALA A 150 -14.05 31.09 23.86
N GLU A 151 -14.84 31.24 24.92
CA GLU A 151 -15.62 32.44 25.11
C GLU A 151 -14.73 33.63 25.53
#